data_cea16d54e9c38ffb9ce9f63b85e2cc3a
#
_entry.id   cea16d54e9c38ffb9ce9f63b85e2cc3a
#
_cell.length_a   1.000
_cell.length_b   1.000
_cell.length_c   1.000
_cell.angle_alpha   90.00
_cell.angle_beta   90.00
_cell.angle_gamma   90.00
#
_symmetry.space_group_name_H-M   'P 1'
#
loop_
_entity.id
_entity.type
_entity.pdbx_description
1 polymer ?
#
loop_
_entity_poly.entity_id
_entity_poly.type
_entity_poly.pdbx_seq_one_letter_code
_entity_poly.pdbx_strand_id
1 'polypeptide(L)' 'MGWFLERKDPKTELEGLQKAQAILDERFQRGQIPADAYQRQCMEFQKRREKYEKKLKKSGKYYD' A
#
# COMPACT_ATOMS: atom_id res chain seq x y z
N MET A 1 2.12 24.97 9.95
CA MET A 1 2.44 24.25 9.84
C MET A 1 2.71 22.88 9.46
N GLY A 2 1.95 22.08 9.02
CA GLY A 2 2.16 20.73 8.72
C GLY A 2 2.53 20.44 7.32
N TRP A 3 2.78 21.46 6.54
CA TRP A 3 3.00 21.17 5.15
C TRP A 3 4.28 20.45 4.92
N PHE A 4 5.28 20.62 5.73
CA PHE A 4 6.46 19.87 5.47
C PHE A 4 6.34 18.43 5.86
N LEU A 5 5.25 18.05 6.46
CA LEU A 5 5.04 16.68 6.74
C LEU A 5 4.60 15.90 5.58
N GLU A 6 4.50 16.50 4.43
CA GLU A 6 4.09 15.79 3.29
C GLU A 6 5.12 14.87 2.76
N ARG A 7 6.25 14.74 3.36
CA ARG A 7 7.14 13.73 2.98
C ARG A 7 6.53 12.41 3.21
N LYS A 8 6.33 11.63 2.19
CA LYS A 8 5.72 10.33 2.33
C LYS A 8 6.80 9.29 2.46
N ASP A 9 6.93 8.73 3.63
CA ASP A 9 7.86 7.64 3.85
C ASP A 9 7.31 6.37 3.24
N PRO A 10 8.16 5.51 2.69
CA PRO A 10 7.68 4.22 2.18
C PRO A 10 6.99 3.40 3.25
N LYS A 11 7.44 3.51 4.48
CA LYS A 11 6.83 2.77 5.57
C LYS A 11 5.41 3.23 5.81
N THR A 12 5.18 4.54 5.82
CA THR A 12 3.83 5.07 6.00
C THR A 12 2.93 4.67 4.85
N GLU A 13 3.47 4.68 3.64
CA GLU A 13 2.69 4.28 2.49
C GLU A 13 2.30 2.80 2.57
N LEU A 14 3.20 1.96 3.03
CA LEU A 14 2.89 0.55 3.18
C LEU A 14 1.79 0.33 4.21
N GLU A 15 1.84 1.06 5.31
CA GLU A 15 0.79 0.95 6.31
C GLU A 15 -0.55 1.37 5.74
N GLY A 16 -0.55 2.46 4.96
CA GLY A 16 -1.77 2.90 4.31
C GLY A 16 -2.31 1.87 3.35
N LEU A 17 -1.42 1.22 2.60
CA LEU A 17 -1.83 0.18 1.69
C LEU A 17 -2.43 -1.00 2.42
N GLN A 18 -1.84 -1.38 3.54
CA GLN A 18 -2.37 -2.50 4.31
C GLN A 18 -3.77 -2.20 4.81
N LYS A 19 -3.99 -0.99 5.30
CA LYS A 19 -5.32 -0.61 5.75
C LYS A 19 -6.30 -0.59 4.60
N ALA A 20 -5.89 -0.05 3.47
CA ALA A 20 -6.77 0.00 2.31
C ALA A 20 -7.12 -1.40 1.84
N GLN A 21 -6.17 -2.30 1.88
CA GLN A 21 -6.44 -3.67 1.46
C GLN A 21 -7.39 -4.36 2.42
N ALA A 22 -7.26 -4.11 3.71
CA ALA A 22 -8.18 -4.68 4.68
C ALA A 22 -9.61 -4.22 4.43
N ILE A 23 -9.78 -2.95 4.11
CA ILE A 23 -11.09 -2.43 3.81
C ILE A 23 -11.63 -3.06 2.52
N LEU A 24 -10.77 -3.21 1.54
CA LEU A 24 -11.16 -3.83 0.29
C LEU A 24 -11.61 -5.27 0.50
N ASP A 25 -10.86 -6.02 1.30
CA ASP A 25 -11.23 -7.40 1.62
C ASP A 25 -12.60 -7.46 2.28
N GLU A 26 -12.83 -6.56 3.21
CA GLU A 26 -14.08 -6.54 3.93
C GLU A 26 -15.24 -6.27 3.00
N ARG A 27 -15.09 -5.31 2.12
CA ARG A 27 -16.13 -4.98 1.16
C ARG A 27 -16.40 -6.14 0.21
N PHE A 28 -15.34 -6.83 -0.18
CA PHE A 28 -15.49 -7.98 -1.05
C PHE A 28 -16.26 -9.08 -0.35
N GLN A 29 -15.95 -9.34 0.91
CA GLN A 29 -16.65 -10.36 1.67
C GLN A 29 -18.11 -10.02 1.85
N ARG A 30 -18.42 -8.75 1.93
CA ARG A 30 -19.82 -8.33 2.05
C ARG A 30 -20.54 -8.32 0.72
N GLY A 31 -19.83 -8.59 -0.36
CA GLY A 31 -20.45 -8.61 -1.68
C GLY A 31 -20.63 -7.24 -2.29
N GLN A 32 -19.92 -6.24 -1.78
CA GLN A 32 -20.05 -4.91 -2.31
C GLN A 32 -19.17 -4.66 -3.51
N ILE A 33 -18.20 -5.51 -3.74
CA ILE A 33 -17.26 -5.38 -4.84
C ILE A 33 -17.26 -6.67 -5.66
N PRO A 34 -17.34 -6.57 -6.99
CA PRO A 34 -17.27 -7.77 -7.81
C PRO A 34 -15.86 -8.35 -7.80
N ALA A 35 -15.76 -9.63 -8.11
CA ALA A 35 -14.47 -10.32 -8.06
C ALA A 35 -13.45 -9.69 -8.99
N ASP A 36 -13.88 -9.25 -10.17
CA ASP A 36 -12.98 -8.63 -11.11
C ASP A 36 -12.34 -7.38 -10.54
N ALA A 37 -13.16 -6.53 -9.95
CA ALA A 37 -12.64 -5.31 -9.35
C ALA A 37 -11.74 -5.62 -8.18
N TYR A 38 -12.11 -6.61 -7.38
CA TYR A 38 -11.29 -7.00 -6.25
C TYR A 38 -9.92 -7.46 -6.71
N GLN A 39 -9.87 -8.30 -7.73
CA GLN A 39 -8.61 -8.80 -8.23
C GLN A 39 -7.73 -7.67 -8.78
N ARG A 40 -8.33 -6.76 -9.51
CA ARG A 40 -7.58 -5.63 -10.04
C ARG A 40 -6.97 -4.80 -8.94
N GLN A 41 -7.77 -4.50 -7.92
CA GLN A 41 -7.28 -3.70 -6.81
C GLN A 41 -6.17 -4.40 -6.07
N CYS A 42 -6.31 -5.70 -5.87
CA CYS A 42 -5.29 -6.47 -5.19
C CYS A 42 -3.98 -6.42 -5.97
N MET A 43 -4.05 -6.54 -7.28
CA MET A 43 -2.85 -6.50 -8.09
C MET A 43 -2.17 -5.14 -8.01
N GLU A 44 -2.96 -4.08 -8.03
CA GLU A 44 -2.40 -2.74 -7.91
C GLU A 44 -1.75 -2.52 -6.56
N PHE A 45 -2.42 -2.96 -5.50
CA PHE A 45 -1.85 -2.84 -4.18
C PHE A 45 -0.54 -3.62 -4.08
N GLN A 46 -0.51 -4.79 -4.67
CA GLN A 46 0.69 -5.60 -4.62
C GLN A 46 1.84 -4.93 -5.34
N LYS A 47 1.57 -4.34 -6.50
CA LYS A 47 2.62 -3.63 -7.22
C LYS A 47 3.16 -2.46 -6.43
N ARG A 48 2.28 -1.68 -5.83
CA ARG A 48 2.71 -0.54 -5.04
C ARG A 48 3.50 -1.00 -3.84
N ARG A 49 3.06 -2.08 -3.21
CA ARG A 49 3.73 -2.61 -2.05
C ARG A 49 5.14 -3.04 -2.39
N GLU A 50 5.32 -3.75 -3.49
CA GLU A 50 6.64 -4.16 -3.92
C GLU A 50 7.53 -2.96 -4.18
N LYS A 51 6.99 -1.94 -4.77
CA LYS A 51 7.75 -0.75 -5.06
C LYS A 51 8.27 -0.09 -3.79
N TYR A 52 7.40 0.05 -2.80
CA TYR A 52 7.82 0.66 -1.55
C TYR A 52 8.75 -0.23 -0.76
N GLU A 53 8.57 -1.52 -0.83
CA GLU A 53 9.48 -2.43 -0.15
C GLU A 53 10.88 -2.35 -0.74
N LYS A 54 10.96 -2.21 -2.05
CA LYS A 54 12.26 -2.04 -2.67
C LYS A 54 12.94 -0.76 -2.21
N LYS A 55 12.17 0.30 -2.08
CA LYS A 55 12.72 1.55 -1.58
C LYS A 55 13.26 1.40 -0.18
N LEU A 56 12.53 0.68 0.65
CA LEU A 56 12.99 0.46 2.01
C LEU A 56 14.27 -0.34 2.04
N LYS A 57 14.36 -1.37 1.21
CA LYS A 57 15.57 -2.15 1.16
C LYS A 57 16.76 -1.34 0.70
N LYS A 58 16.55 -0.51 -0.31
CA LYS A 58 17.63 0.33 -0.78
C LYS A 58 18.10 1.28 0.28
N SER A 59 17.17 1.84 1.02
CA SER A 59 17.55 2.74 2.10
C SER A 59 18.39 2.01 3.12
N GLY A 60 18.00 0.79 3.46
CA GLY A 60 18.76 0.03 4.41
C GLY A 60 20.15 -0.25 3.94
N LYS A 61 20.29 -0.61 2.69
CA LYS A 61 21.60 -0.88 2.14
C LYS A 61 22.46 0.37 2.13
N TYR A 62 21.83 1.47 1.88
CA TYR A 62 22.55 2.70 1.74
C TYR A 62 23.31 3.05 2.99
N TYR A 63 22.78 2.74 4.11
CA TYR A 63 23.40 3.09 5.34
C TYR A 63 24.40 2.08 5.81
N ASP A 64 24.51 0.99 5.17
CA ASP A 64 25.52 0.03 5.51
C ASP A 64 26.84 0.39 4.85
#